data_37486c950b67fa4e8d53ab1575b2d68b
#
_entry.id   37486c950b67fa4e8d53ab1575b2d68b
#
_cell.length_a   1.000
_cell.length_b   1.000
_cell.length_c   1.000
_cell.angle_alpha   90.00
_cell.angle_beta   90.00
_cell.angle_gamma   90.00
#
_symmetry.space_group_name_H-M   'P 1'
#
loop_
_entity.id
_entity.type
_entity.pdbx_description
1 polymer ?
#
loop_
_entity_poly.entity_id
_entity_poly.type
_entity_poly.pdbx_seq_one_letter_code
_entity_poly.pdbx_strand_id
1 'polypeptide(L)'
;MKSILSLIATIALVSLMGTFAWAETPDVETIVNKANHMALYQGKTCKGKVHLKIADSQGRIRERDLNILRKDVGEGDSRQLYMSYFKSPADVRKMVFLVHKTVEPGKDDSRWLYMPSLDMVKRIAAGDKRTSFAGSDFLYEDISGRSLHEDMHELLDSGNGFYVVENTPKNPGDVEFSHYVAYVDMKTYLPMRMEYFKETGKPYRIMEVLKVENIAADKSGKLYPTVTVSKVRNLETGSETVMTFSEIDYDLPVKESIFGERYLR
;
A
#
# COMPACT_ATOMS: atom_id res chain seq x y z
N MET A 1 88.76 0.02 15.10
CA MET A 1 88.27 0.08 13.74
C MET A 1 87.22 -1.04 13.58
N LYS A 2 85.99 -0.76 13.74
CA LYS A 2 84.84 -1.48 13.22
C LYS A 2 83.61 -0.64 13.56
N SER A 3 83.08 0.03 12.56
CA SER A 3 81.86 0.82 12.59
C SER A 3 80.62 -0.12 12.69
N ILE A 4 79.75 0.11 13.64
CA ILE A 4 78.46 -0.54 13.78
C ILE A 4 77.43 0.44 13.23
N LEU A 5 76.85 0.11 12.06
CA LEU A 5 75.68 0.77 11.51
C LEU A 5 74.43 0.32 12.28
N SER A 6 73.80 1.25 12.97
CA SER A 6 72.53 1.00 13.62
C SER A 6 71.40 1.28 12.62
N LEU A 7 70.68 0.25 12.22
CA LEU A 7 69.51 0.33 11.32
C LEU A 7 68.24 0.55 12.17
N ILE A 8 67.72 1.78 12.16
CA ILE A 8 66.45 2.14 12.81
C ILE A 8 65.32 1.78 11.83
N ALA A 9 64.61 0.69 12.11
CA ALA A 9 63.40 0.32 11.38
C ALA A 9 62.20 1.11 11.95
N THR A 10 61.76 2.11 11.21
CA THR A 10 60.53 2.90 11.54
C THR A 10 59.31 2.06 11.07
N ILE A 11 58.60 1.46 11.99
CA ILE A 11 57.30 0.79 11.71
C ILE A 11 56.24 1.87 11.63
N ALA A 12 55.79 2.21 10.42
CA ALA A 12 54.63 3.06 10.16
C ALA A 12 53.39 2.23 10.42
N LEU A 13 52.75 2.45 11.58
CA LEU A 13 51.45 1.87 11.91
C LEU A 13 50.35 2.66 11.15
N VAL A 14 49.97 2.17 9.98
CA VAL A 14 48.85 2.74 9.23
C VAL A 14 47.55 2.30 9.97
N SER A 15 47.05 3.20 10.81
CA SER A 15 45.69 3.04 11.40
C SER A 15 44.64 3.19 10.30
N LEU A 16 44.10 2.03 9.85
CA LEU A 16 42.93 1.95 8.99
C LEU A 16 41.71 2.38 9.82
N MET A 17 41.48 3.69 9.94
CA MET A 17 40.20 4.20 10.44
C MET A 17 39.14 3.91 9.37
N GLY A 18 38.50 2.76 9.46
CA GLY A 18 37.30 2.49 8.72
C GLY A 18 36.25 3.55 9.12
N THR A 19 35.99 4.50 8.23
CA THR A 19 34.83 5.38 8.37
C THR A 19 33.60 4.50 8.22
N PHE A 20 32.96 4.17 9.35
CA PHE A 20 31.59 3.69 9.32
C PHE A 20 30.73 4.83 8.74
N ALA A 21 30.47 4.77 7.45
CA ALA A 21 29.46 5.60 6.85
C ALA A 21 28.12 5.16 7.48
N TRP A 22 27.63 5.92 8.42
CA TRP A 22 26.24 5.79 8.86
C TRP A 22 25.40 6.16 7.64
N ALA A 23 24.62 5.20 7.14
CA ALA A 23 23.67 5.50 6.09
C ALA A 23 22.76 6.60 6.64
N GLU A 24 22.77 7.76 6.00
CA GLU A 24 21.92 8.88 6.37
C GLU A 24 20.45 8.42 6.26
N THR A 25 19.64 8.74 7.26
CA THR A 25 18.21 8.46 7.22
C THR A 25 17.60 9.21 6.03
N PRO A 26 16.89 8.53 5.12
CA PRO A 26 16.24 9.21 3.99
C PRO A 26 15.28 10.29 4.49
N ASP A 27 15.09 11.34 3.71
CA ASP A 27 14.06 12.34 3.99
C ASP A 27 12.66 11.72 3.92
N VAL A 28 11.70 12.35 4.56
CA VAL A 28 10.33 11.83 4.68
C VAL A 28 9.65 11.65 3.32
N GLU A 29 9.88 12.55 2.38
CA GLU A 29 9.31 12.47 1.02
C GLU A 29 9.84 11.24 0.28
N THR A 30 11.12 10.95 0.41
CA THR A 30 11.72 9.71 -0.13
C THR A 30 11.09 8.48 0.48
N ILE A 31 10.86 8.46 1.80
CA ILE A 31 10.24 7.32 2.51
C ILE A 31 8.81 7.10 2.02
N VAL A 32 7.98 8.14 1.99
CA VAL A 32 6.56 7.99 1.63
C VAL A 32 6.38 7.66 0.15
N ASN A 33 7.21 8.22 -0.75
CA ASN A 33 7.17 7.88 -2.17
C ASN A 33 7.54 6.41 -2.41
N LYS A 34 8.61 5.91 -1.76
CA LYS A 34 8.97 4.49 -1.85
C LYS A 34 7.90 3.60 -1.24
N ALA A 35 7.33 3.96 -0.08
CA ALA A 35 6.27 3.20 0.53
C ALA A 35 5.02 3.11 -0.36
N ASN A 36 4.63 4.20 -0.99
CA ASN A 36 3.53 4.24 -1.95
C ASN A 36 3.81 3.34 -3.17
N HIS A 37 5.03 3.43 -3.74
CA HIS A 37 5.46 2.55 -4.83
C HIS A 37 5.35 1.08 -4.43
N MET A 38 5.93 0.71 -3.30
CA MET A 38 5.96 -0.67 -2.83
C MET A 38 4.58 -1.22 -2.47
N ALA A 39 3.67 -0.39 -1.98
CA ALA A 39 2.31 -0.80 -1.67
C ALA A 39 1.43 -0.97 -2.92
N LEU A 40 1.57 -0.07 -3.91
CA LEU A 40 0.57 0.09 -4.97
C LEU A 40 1.10 -0.11 -6.39
N TYR A 41 2.41 0.11 -6.64
CA TYR A 41 2.93 0.25 -8.01
C TYR A 41 4.01 -0.78 -8.39
N GLN A 42 4.27 -1.78 -7.55
CA GLN A 42 5.25 -2.82 -7.88
C GLN A 42 4.86 -3.60 -9.15
N GLY A 43 5.79 -3.71 -10.10
CA GLY A 43 5.57 -4.33 -11.40
C GLY A 43 4.63 -3.51 -12.30
N LYS A 44 4.76 -3.66 -13.62
CA LYS A 44 3.90 -2.95 -14.58
C LYS A 44 2.45 -3.40 -14.55
N THR A 45 2.21 -4.64 -14.19
CA THR A 45 0.88 -5.22 -13.99
C THR A 45 0.91 -6.15 -12.81
N CYS A 46 -0.24 -6.31 -12.16
CA CYS A 46 -0.44 -7.31 -11.13
C CYS A 46 -1.85 -7.86 -11.23
N LYS A 47 -2.01 -9.16 -11.20
CA LYS A 47 -3.31 -9.81 -11.01
C LYS A 47 -3.24 -10.81 -9.87
N GLY A 48 -4.39 -11.14 -9.29
CA GLY A 48 -4.50 -12.22 -8.31
C GLY A 48 -5.91 -12.39 -7.80
N LYS A 49 -6.06 -13.32 -6.88
CA LYS A 49 -7.32 -13.60 -6.18
C LYS A 49 -7.27 -12.99 -4.78
N VAL A 50 -8.34 -12.36 -4.38
CA VAL A 50 -8.52 -11.82 -3.04
C VAL A 50 -9.69 -12.53 -2.39
N HIS A 51 -9.46 -12.99 -1.15
CA HIS A 51 -10.48 -13.48 -0.23
C HIS A 51 -10.58 -12.50 0.94
N LEU A 52 -11.79 -11.99 1.19
CA LEU A 52 -12.11 -11.16 2.35
C LEU A 52 -12.92 -11.98 3.34
N LYS A 53 -12.43 -12.08 4.57
CA LYS A 53 -13.18 -12.63 5.71
C LYS A 53 -13.53 -11.49 6.65
N ILE A 54 -14.82 -11.17 6.73
CA ILE A 54 -15.37 -10.02 7.44
C ILE A 54 -16.07 -10.53 8.70
N ALA A 55 -15.62 -10.14 9.88
CA ALA A 55 -16.24 -10.45 11.17
C ALA A 55 -16.85 -9.19 11.77
N ASP A 56 -18.11 -9.23 12.14
CA ASP A 56 -18.72 -8.13 12.89
C ASP A 56 -18.49 -8.29 14.42
N SER A 57 -18.89 -7.29 15.19
CA SER A 57 -18.74 -7.29 16.66
C SER A 57 -19.46 -8.43 17.39
N GLN A 58 -20.37 -9.13 16.72
CA GLN A 58 -21.09 -10.30 17.25
C GLN A 58 -20.45 -11.62 16.79
N GLY A 59 -19.32 -11.55 16.06
CA GLY A 59 -18.62 -12.73 15.53
C GLY A 59 -19.28 -13.36 14.30
N ARG A 60 -20.28 -12.72 13.68
CA ARG A 60 -20.87 -13.22 12.44
C ARG A 60 -19.90 -13.00 11.29
N ILE A 61 -19.69 -14.06 10.50
CA ILE A 61 -18.71 -14.04 9.40
C ILE A 61 -19.45 -13.87 8.07
N ARG A 62 -18.91 -12.98 7.23
CA ARG A 62 -19.23 -12.86 5.80
C ARG A 62 -17.95 -12.98 5.00
N GLU A 63 -18.04 -13.58 3.83
CA GLU A 63 -16.88 -13.79 2.96
C GLU A 63 -17.14 -13.20 1.58
N ARG A 64 -16.08 -12.77 0.90
CA ARG A 64 -16.10 -12.24 -0.47
C ARG A 64 -14.89 -12.78 -1.23
N ASP A 65 -15.13 -13.32 -2.41
CA ASP A 65 -14.05 -13.70 -3.32
C ASP A 65 -14.09 -12.79 -4.55
N LEU A 66 -12.94 -12.25 -4.91
CA LEU A 66 -12.81 -11.40 -6.08
C LEU A 66 -11.45 -11.59 -6.75
N ASN A 67 -11.39 -11.27 -8.02
CA ASN A 67 -10.13 -11.13 -8.73
C ASN A 67 -9.76 -9.66 -8.81
N ILE A 68 -8.47 -9.36 -8.71
CA ILE A 68 -7.96 -8.03 -8.99
C ILE A 68 -7.07 -8.03 -10.24
N LEU A 69 -7.06 -6.91 -10.89
CA LEU A 69 -6.16 -6.62 -12.00
C LEU A 69 -5.72 -5.16 -11.90
N ARG A 70 -4.42 -4.94 -11.98
CA ARG A 70 -3.81 -3.62 -11.92
C ARG A 70 -2.85 -3.45 -13.09
N LYS A 71 -2.78 -2.24 -13.64
CA LYS A 71 -1.81 -1.87 -14.66
C LYS A 71 -1.34 -0.44 -14.47
N ASP A 72 -0.03 -0.22 -14.45
CA ASP A 72 0.56 1.10 -14.53
C ASP A 72 0.62 1.54 -15.99
N VAL A 73 0.15 2.77 -16.24
CA VAL A 73 0.04 3.34 -17.59
C VAL A 73 0.74 4.69 -17.73
N GLY A 74 1.34 5.18 -16.65
CA GLY A 74 2.13 6.40 -16.60
C GLY A 74 3.59 6.11 -16.28
N GLU A 75 4.42 7.14 -16.37
CA GLU A 75 5.79 7.12 -15.87
C GLU A 75 5.81 7.57 -14.41
N GLY A 76 6.74 7.02 -13.61
CA GLY A 76 6.96 7.44 -12.23
C GLY A 76 5.73 7.36 -11.34
N ASP A 77 4.96 6.27 -11.42
CA ASP A 77 3.75 6.04 -10.62
C ASP A 77 2.63 7.08 -10.83
N SER A 78 2.65 7.80 -11.96
CA SER A 78 1.75 8.92 -12.21
C SER A 78 0.31 8.50 -12.53
N ARG A 79 0.10 7.32 -13.10
CA ARG A 79 -1.22 6.82 -13.50
C ARG A 79 -1.31 5.32 -13.36
N GLN A 80 -2.45 4.86 -12.87
CA GLN A 80 -2.72 3.43 -12.69
C GLN A 80 -4.17 3.10 -13.02
N LEU A 81 -4.38 1.94 -13.63
CA LEU A 81 -5.69 1.35 -13.86
C LEU A 81 -5.85 0.16 -12.91
N TYR A 82 -6.95 0.10 -12.21
CA TYR A 82 -7.27 -0.94 -11.23
C TYR A 82 -8.69 -1.45 -11.42
N MET A 83 -8.88 -2.77 -11.37
CA MET A 83 -10.18 -3.41 -11.45
C MET A 83 -10.30 -4.54 -10.43
N SER A 84 -11.41 -4.58 -9.72
CA SER A 84 -11.84 -5.72 -8.91
C SER A 84 -13.09 -6.33 -9.50
N TYR A 85 -13.11 -7.65 -9.68
CA TYR A 85 -14.26 -8.41 -10.18
C TYR A 85 -14.68 -9.43 -9.15
N PHE A 86 -15.89 -9.30 -8.59
CA PHE A 86 -16.42 -10.15 -7.54
C PHE A 86 -16.97 -11.48 -8.10
N LYS A 87 -16.56 -12.58 -7.47
CA LYS A 87 -16.92 -13.95 -7.86
C LYS A 87 -18.00 -14.54 -6.95
N SER A 88 -17.95 -14.28 -5.68
CA SER A 88 -18.88 -14.79 -4.65
C SER A 88 -18.97 -13.86 -3.44
N PRO A 89 -20.00 -13.96 -2.63
CA PRO A 89 -21.22 -14.77 -2.83
C PRO A 89 -22.21 -14.14 -3.84
N ALA A 90 -23.39 -14.68 -3.92
CA ALA A 90 -24.38 -14.34 -4.95
C ALA A 90 -24.80 -12.85 -4.94
N ASP A 91 -24.85 -12.21 -3.76
CA ASP A 91 -25.24 -10.81 -3.56
C ASP A 91 -24.27 -9.80 -4.19
N VAL A 92 -22.98 -10.16 -4.32
CA VAL A 92 -21.94 -9.32 -4.93
C VAL A 92 -21.39 -9.90 -6.24
N ARG A 93 -21.81 -11.11 -6.63
CA ARG A 93 -21.28 -11.78 -7.84
C ARG A 93 -21.47 -10.92 -9.08
N LYS A 94 -20.42 -10.79 -9.89
CA LYS A 94 -20.31 -9.93 -11.08
C LYS A 94 -20.28 -8.42 -10.77
N MET A 95 -20.26 -8.00 -9.53
CA MET A 95 -19.95 -6.61 -9.19
C MET A 95 -18.53 -6.28 -9.66
N VAL A 96 -18.34 -5.08 -10.22
CA VAL A 96 -17.04 -4.61 -10.70
C VAL A 96 -16.75 -3.25 -10.10
N PHE A 97 -15.59 -3.11 -9.47
CA PHE A 97 -15.03 -1.82 -9.07
C PHE A 97 -13.89 -1.48 -10.01
N LEU A 98 -13.97 -0.33 -10.67
CA LEU A 98 -12.98 0.18 -11.61
C LEU A 98 -12.43 1.52 -11.12
N VAL A 99 -11.11 1.70 -11.19
CA VAL A 99 -10.43 2.95 -10.85
C VAL A 99 -9.46 3.33 -11.96
N HIS A 100 -9.51 4.59 -12.37
CA HIS A 100 -8.46 5.27 -13.10
C HIS A 100 -7.80 6.26 -12.14
N LYS A 101 -6.65 5.85 -11.60
CA LYS A 101 -5.88 6.63 -10.64
C LYS A 101 -4.99 7.64 -11.35
N THR A 102 -4.91 8.84 -10.77
CA THR A 102 -4.00 9.90 -11.20
C THR A 102 -3.33 10.55 -9.99
N VAL A 103 -2.08 10.97 -10.13
CA VAL A 103 -1.38 11.76 -9.11
C VAL A 103 -1.35 13.25 -9.46
N GLU A 104 -2.07 13.69 -10.50
CA GLU A 104 -2.12 15.09 -10.88
C GLU A 104 -2.73 15.94 -9.75
N PRO A 105 -2.02 16.99 -9.28
CA PRO A 105 -2.54 17.85 -8.23
C PRO A 105 -3.91 18.47 -8.59
N GLY A 106 -4.84 18.44 -7.64
CA GLY A 106 -6.19 18.98 -7.84
C GLY A 106 -7.14 18.10 -8.66
N LYS A 107 -6.69 16.91 -9.09
CA LYS A 107 -7.55 15.92 -9.73
C LYS A 107 -7.76 14.73 -8.80
N ASP A 108 -9.00 14.30 -8.63
CA ASP A 108 -9.33 13.04 -7.96
C ASP A 108 -9.36 11.88 -8.97
N ASP A 109 -9.16 10.65 -8.45
CA ASP A 109 -9.32 9.44 -9.22
C ASP A 109 -10.74 9.30 -9.74
N SER A 110 -10.89 8.74 -10.94
CA SER A 110 -12.20 8.33 -11.42
C SER A 110 -12.51 6.91 -10.96
N ARG A 111 -13.63 6.73 -10.26
CA ARG A 111 -14.05 5.46 -9.67
C ARG A 111 -15.45 5.11 -10.09
N TRP A 112 -15.68 3.85 -10.50
CA TRP A 112 -16.98 3.33 -10.88
C TRP A 112 -17.26 2.00 -10.18
N LEU A 113 -18.50 1.82 -9.79
CA LEU A 113 -19.00 0.57 -9.23
C LEU A 113 -20.17 0.09 -10.09
N TYR A 114 -20.01 -1.05 -10.75
CA TYR A 114 -21.12 -1.77 -11.38
C TYR A 114 -21.82 -2.66 -10.38
N MET A 115 -23.13 -2.51 -10.26
CA MET A 115 -24.01 -3.31 -9.40
C MET A 115 -24.94 -4.14 -10.29
N PRO A 116 -24.66 -5.43 -10.51
CA PRO A 116 -25.42 -6.26 -11.44
C PRO A 116 -26.88 -6.47 -11.02
N SER A 117 -27.18 -6.47 -9.71
CA SER A 117 -28.55 -6.58 -9.20
C SER A 117 -29.47 -5.41 -9.60
N LEU A 118 -28.88 -4.26 -9.93
CA LEU A 118 -29.59 -3.05 -10.38
C LEU A 118 -29.31 -2.72 -11.85
N ASP A 119 -28.46 -3.52 -12.52
CA ASP A 119 -27.87 -3.24 -13.85
C ASP A 119 -27.37 -1.78 -13.97
N MET A 120 -26.74 -1.27 -12.90
CA MET A 120 -26.37 0.12 -12.76
C MET A 120 -24.86 0.29 -12.56
N VAL A 121 -24.28 1.25 -13.28
CA VAL A 121 -22.94 1.79 -13.01
C VAL A 121 -23.08 3.06 -12.20
N LYS A 122 -22.58 3.04 -10.96
CA LYS A 122 -22.49 4.21 -10.08
C LYS A 122 -21.08 4.78 -10.13
N ARG A 123 -20.93 6.07 -10.37
CA ARG A 123 -19.67 6.77 -10.12
C ARG A 123 -19.53 7.01 -8.61
N ILE A 124 -18.39 6.64 -8.03
CA ILE A 124 -18.05 6.92 -6.63
C ILE A 124 -17.39 8.30 -6.60
N ALA A 125 -18.05 9.26 -5.95
CA ALA A 125 -17.55 10.62 -5.80
C ALA A 125 -16.34 10.67 -4.85
N ALA A 126 -15.56 11.76 -4.93
CA ALA A 126 -14.41 11.99 -4.04
C ALA A 126 -14.79 11.87 -2.55
N GLY A 127 -15.92 12.42 -2.14
CA GLY A 127 -16.42 12.35 -0.76
C GLY A 127 -16.83 10.93 -0.31
N ASP A 128 -17.14 10.02 -1.26
CA ASP A 128 -17.55 8.64 -0.96
C ASP A 128 -16.37 7.65 -0.92
N LYS A 129 -15.14 8.08 -1.28
CA LYS A 129 -13.97 7.19 -1.36
C LYS A 129 -13.60 6.52 -0.04
N ARG A 130 -14.02 7.11 1.07
CA ARG A 130 -13.81 6.58 2.42
C ARG A 130 -15.00 5.78 2.97
N THR A 131 -15.92 5.37 2.09
CA THR A 131 -16.96 4.41 2.47
C THR A 131 -16.48 2.97 2.33
N SER A 132 -17.18 2.04 3.00
CA SER A 132 -16.84 0.61 3.06
C SER A 132 -16.78 -0.05 1.67
N PHE A 133 -15.67 -0.74 1.38
CA PHE A 133 -15.51 -1.56 0.19
C PHE A 133 -16.22 -2.91 0.40
N ALA A 134 -17.31 -3.13 -0.34
CA ALA A 134 -18.12 -4.37 -0.33
C ALA A 134 -18.57 -4.83 1.06
N GLY A 135 -18.81 -3.89 1.99
CA GLY A 135 -19.25 -4.17 3.35
C GLY A 135 -18.13 -4.70 4.28
N SER A 136 -16.87 -4.52 3.90
CA SER A 136 -15.69 -4.83 4.71
C SER A 136 -15.23 -3.61 5.50
N ASP A 137 -14.22 -3.78 6.37
CA ASP A 137 -13.54 -2.68 7.06
C ASP A 137 -12.48 -1.99 6.18
N PHE A 138 -12.18 -2.54 5.01
CA PHE A 138 -11.45 -1.82 3.97
C PHE A 138 -12.36 -0.78 3.31
N LEU A 139 -11.79 0.37 2.97
CA LEU A 139 -12.47 1.46 2.28
C LEU A 139 -12.10 1.43 0.79
N TYR A 140 -12.90 2.07 -0.07
CA TYR A 140 -12.54 2.20 -1.49
C TYR A 140 -11.17 2.88 -1.65
N GLU A 141 -10.84 3.85 -0.80
CA GLU A 141 -9.53 4.53 -0.79
C GLU A 141 -8.39 3.59 -0.40
N ASP A 142 -8.58 2.64 0.53
CA ASP A 142 -7.54 1.66 0.87
C ASP A 142 -7.18 0.75 -0.32
N ILE A 143 -8.18 0.46 -1.17
CA ILE A 143 -8.00 -0.40 -2.34
C ILE A 143 -7.30 0.36 -3.49
N SER A 144 -7.63 1.62 -3.69
CA SER A 144 -7.05 2.46 -4.75
C SER A 144 -5.81 3.24 -4.32
N GLY A 145 -5.56 3.33 -3.02
CA GLY A 145 -4.52 4.15 -2.41
C GLY A 145 -4.89 5.62 -2.28
N ARG A 146 -4.49 6.22 -1.17
CA ARG A 146 -4.61 7.66 -0.91
C ARG A 146 -3.52 8.42 -1.66
N SER A 147 -3.82 9.59 -2.20
CA SER A 147 -2.82 10.45 -2.84
C SER A 147 -1.89 11.06 -1.79
N LEU A 148 -0.57 10.95 -1.99
CA LEU A 148 0.43 11.57 -1.11
C LEU A 148 0.25 13.09 -1.02
N HIS A 149 -0.27 13.73 -2.07
CA HIS A 149 -0.49 15.18 -2.08
C HIS A 149 -1.63 15.65 -1.16
N GLU A 150 -2.47 14.73 -0.67
CA GLU A 150 -3.57 15.06 0.24
C GLU A 150 -3.11 15.29 1.69
N ASP A 151 -1.87 14.87 2.03
CA ASP A 151 -1.36 14.91 3.39
C ASP A 151 -0.05 15.72 3.49
N MET A 152 0.25 16.19 4.69
CA MET A 152 1.58 16.60 5.14
C MET A 152 2.21 15.38 5.82
N HIS A 153 3.51 15.19 5.63
CA HIS A 153 4.25 14.04 6.13
C HIS A 153 5.34 14.48 7.08
N GLU A 154 5.45 13.82 8.24
CA GLU A 154 6.50 14.06 9.23
C GLU A 154 7.13 12.74 9.67
N LEU A 155 8.46 12.65 9.67
CA LEU A 155 9.19 11.50 10.19
C LEU A 155 9.31 11.66 11.71
N LEU A 156 8.57 10.84 12.47
CA LEU A 156 8.58 10.87 13.94
C LEU A 156 9.74 10.09 14.53
N ASP A 157 10.09 8.94 13.92
CA ASP A 157 11.14 8.04 14.42
C ASP A 157 11.73 7.21 13.28
N SER A 158 12.98 6.78 13.47
CA SER A 158 13.67 5.83 12.59
C SER A 158 14.44 4.84 13.45
N GLY A 159 13.80 3.74 13.81
CA GLY A 159 14.41 2.73 14.68
C GLY A 159 13.62 1.43 14.67
N ASN A 160 14.18 0.40 15.33
CA ASN A 160 13.55 -0.93 15.44
C ASN A 160 13.10 -1.55 14.10
N GLY A 161 13.77 -1.17 12.98
CA GLY A 161 13.46 -1.68 11.65
C GLY A 161 12.36 -0.94 10.91
N PHE A 162 11.82 0.16 11.46
CA PHE A 162 10.76 0.97 10.85
C PHE A 162 11.12 2.43 10.76
N TYR A 163 10.65 3.07 9.67
CA TYR A 163 10.40 4.51 9.64
C TYR A 163 8.97 4.73 10.14
N VAL A 164 8.80 5.59 11.13
CA VAL A 164 7.48 5.95 11.69
C VAL A 164 7.11 7.32 11.15
N VAL A 165 6.10 7.36 10.31
CA VAL A 165 5.68 8.58 9.60
C VAL A 165 4.27 8.97 10.03
N GLU A 166 4.12 10.19 10.54
CA GLU A 166 2.82 10.82 10.73
C GLU A 166 2.36 11.49 9.45
N ASN A 167 1.09 11.36 9.16
CA ASN A 167 0.46 11.89 7.96
C ASN A 167 -0.79 12.68 8.38
N THR A 168 -0.76 14.00 8.17
CA THR A 168 -1.82 14.91 8.55
C THR A 168 -2.54 15.44 7.31
N PRO A 169 -3.87 15.27 7.18
CA PRO A 169 -4.63 15.76 6.03
C PRO A 169 -4.51 17.27 5.88
N LYS A 170 -4.22 17.73 4.64
CA LYS A 170 -4.22 19.16 4.31
C LYS A 170 -5.62 19.77 4.38
N ASN A 171 -6.65 18.94 4.09
CA ASN A 171 -8.05 19.30 4.15
C ASN A 171 -8.78 18.41 5.17
N PRO A 172 -8.81 18.75 6.46
CA PRO A 172 -9.42 17.91 7.49
C PRO A 172 -10.91 17.64 7.29
N GLY A 173 -11.61 18.52 6.54
CA GLY A 173 -13.04 18.35 6.24
C GLY A 173 -13.36 17.22 5.25
N ASP A 174 -12.37 16.68 4.54
CA ASP A 174 -12.56 15.64 3.53
C ASP A 174 -12.45 14.21 4.10
N VAL A 175 -12.05 14.08 5.37
CA VAL A 175 -11.79 12.79 6.02
C VAL A 175 -12.33 12.77 7.46
N GLU A 176 -12.51 11.57 8.01
CA GLU A 176 -13.02 11.37 9.37
C GLU A 176 -11.91 11.25 10.44
N PHE A 177 -10.64 11.34 10.05
CA PHE A 177 -9.49 11.25 10.95
C PHE A 177 -8.73 12.58 11.04
N SER A 178 -8.07 12.82 12.17
CA SER A 178 -7.17 13.98 12.36
C SER A 178 -5.80 13.74 11.76
N HIS A 179 -5.26 12.54 11.92
CA HIS A 179 -3.98 12.08 11.36
C HIS A 179 -3.94 10.55 11.33
N TYR A 180 -2.94 10.00 10.64
CA TYR A 180 -2.59 8.59 10.76
C TYR A 180 -1.08 8.42 10.83
N VAL A 181 -0.65 7.35 11.53
CA VAL A 181 0.75 6.97 11.67
C VAL A 181 1.01 5.71 10.86
N ALA A 182 1.99 5.76 9.97
CA ALA A 182 2.43 4.65 9.15
C ALA A 182 3.78 4.12 9.64
N TYR A 183 3.87 2.81 9.84
CA TYR A 183 5.10 2.08 10.17
C TYR A 183 5.62 1.43 8.89
N VAL A 184 6.66 1.99 8.30
CA VAL A 184 7.23 1.58 7.02
C VAL A 184 8.49 0.75 7.28
N ASP A 185 8.52 -0.49 6.81
CA ASP A 185 9.68 -1.38 6.95
C ASP A 185 10.91 -0.82 6.23
N MET A 186 12.04 -0.69 6.92
CA MET A 186 13.25 -0.06 6.39
C MET A 186 13.89 -0.82 5.23
N LYS A 187 13.63 -2.13 5.09
CA LYS A 187 14.25 -2.97 4.06
C LYS A 187 13.41 -3.00 2.78
N THR A 188 12.11 -3.17 2.94
CA THR A 188 11.17 -3.34 1.82
C THR A 188 10.41 -2.08 1.46
N TYR A 189 10.39 -1.09 2.33
CA TYR A 189 9.53 0.10 2.27
C TYR A 189 8.03 -0.25 2.23
N LEU A 190 7.62 -1.46 2.58
CA LEU A 190 6.21 -1.78 2.73
C LEU A 190 5.65 -1.13 4.00
N PRO A 191 4.47 -0.47 3.93
CA PRO A 191 3.76 0.00 5.12
C PRO A 191 3.17 -1.22 5.85
N MET A 192 3.81 -1.59 6.97
CA MET A 192 3.47 -2.80 7.72
C MET A 192 2.31 -2.59 8.69
N ARG A 193 2.08 -1.35 9.10
CA ARG A 193 0.99 -0.97 10.00
C ARG A 193 0.60 0.48 9.74
N MET A 194 -0.69 0.78 9.82
CA MET A 194 -1.25 2.14 9.81
C MET A 194 -2.29 2.28 10.91
N GLU A 195 -2.18 3.33 11.70
CA GLU A 195 -3.07 3.66 12.81
C GLU A 195 -3.74 5.00 12.54
N TYR A 196 -5.06 5.01 12.45
CA TYR A 196 -5.85 6.22 12.18
C TYR A 196 -6.42 6.77 13.48
N PHE A 197 -6.25 8.06 13.70
CA PHE A 197 -6.63 8.76 14.94
C PHE A 197 -7.73 9.80 14.64
N LYS A 198 -8.65 9.93 15.60
CA LYS A 198 -9.50 11.10 15.77
C LYS A 198 -8.87 12.01 16.84
N GLU A 199 -9.51 13.12 17.16
CA GLU A 199 -9.00 14.08 18.15
C GLU A 199 -8.70 13.50 19.55
N THR A 200 -9.22 12.33 19.88
CA THR A 200 -9.16 11.72 21.23
C THR A 200 -7.81 11.05 21.56
N GLY A 201 -6.82 11.06 20.66
CA GLY A 201 -5.49 10.49 20.92
C GLY A 201 -5.41 8.95 20.94
N LYS A 202 -6.53 8.24 20.69
CA LYS A 202 -6.55 6.78 20.52
C LYS A 202 -6.89 6.42 19.08
N PRO A 203 -6.25 5.38 18.51
CA PRO A 203 -6.60 4.92 17.18
C PRO A 203 -8.04 4.37 17.20
N TYR A 204 -8.83 4.73 16.18
CA TYR A 204 -10.15 4.16 15.98
C TYR A 204 -10.15 3.06 14.91
N ARG A 205 -9.11 3.05 14.04
CA ARG A 205 -8.94 2.09 12.97
C ARG A 205 -7.47 1.72 12.81
N ILE A 206 -7.20 0.43 12.64
CA ILE A 206 -5.83 -0.09 12.48
C ILE A 206 -5.79 -1.03 11.28
N MET A 207 -4.83 -0.80 10.38
CA MET A 207 -4.45 -1.73 9.31
C MET A 207 -3.12 -2.38 9.69
N GLU A 208 -3.02 -3.69 9.52
CA GLU A 208 -1.82 -4.48 9.83
C GLU A 208 -1.50 -5.46 8.70
N VAL A 209 -0.23 -5.55 8.32
CA VAL A 209 0.29 -6.62 7.45
C VAL A 209 0.61 -7.81 8.32
N LEU A 210 0.01 -8.97 8.01
CA LEU A 210 0.23 -10.22 8.74
C LEU A 210 1.20 -11.14 8.03
N LYS A 211 1.32 -11.03 6.68
CA LYS A 211 2.24 -11.85 5.89
C LYS A 211 2.72 -11.10 4.66
N VAL A 212 4.03 -11.22 4.40
CA VAL A 212 4.68 -10.78 3.16
C VAL A 212 5.37 -11.98 2.52
N GLU A 213 5.25 -12.11 1.21
CA GLU A 213 5.92 -13.14 0.42
C GLU A 213 6.63 -12.50 -0.77
N ASN A 214 7.76 -13.08 -1.17
CA ASN A 214 8.44 -12.67 -2.40
C ASN A 214 7.82 -13.42 -3.58
N ILE A 215 7.12 -12.70 -4.44
CA ILE A 215 6.47 -13.25 -5.63
C ILE A 215 7.38 -13.04 -6.83
N ALA A 216 7.72 -14.11 -7.51
CA ALA A 216 8.54 -14.04 -8.73
C ALA A 216 7.66 -13.67 -9.94
N ALA A 217 8.13 -12.73 -10.77
CA ALA A 217 7.54 -12.53 -12.09
C ALA A 217 8.00 -13.64 -13.05
N ASP A 218 7.06 -14.31 -13.70
CA ASP A 218 7.28 -15.51 -14.51
C ASP A 218 8.42 -15.39 -15.54
N LYS A 219 8.54 -14.24 -16.20
CA LYS A 219 9.48 -14.06 -17.31
C LYS A 219 10.84 -13.52 -16.90
N SER A 220 10.91 -12.72 -15.84
CA SER A 220 12.14 -12.02 -15.46
C SER A 220 12.82 -12.65 -14.26
N GLY A 221 12.10 -13.44 -13.47
CA GLY A 221 12.54 -13.94 -12.17
C GLY A 221 12.70 -12.83 -11.12
N LYS A 222 12.30 -11.57 -11.45
CA LYS A 222 12.32 -10.46 -10.51
C LYS A 222 11.38 -10.76 -9.36
N LEU A 223 11.88 -10.57 -8.13
CA LEU A 223 11.11 -10.79 -6.91
C LEU A 223 10.42 -9.49 -6.47
N TYR A 224 9.14 -9.60 -6.15
CA TYR A 224 8.31 -8.53 -5.63
C TYR A 224 7.87 -8.87 -4.20
N PRO A 225 8.39 -8.19 -3.14
CA PRO A 225 7.88 -8.36 -1.79
C PRO A 225 6.43 -7.88 -1.74
N THR A 226 5.52 -8.81 -1.53
CA THR A 226 4.09 -8.61 -1.68
C THR A 226 3.34 -8.93 -0.40
N VAL A 227 2.47 -8.04 0.03
CA VAL A 227 1.55 -8.31 1.15
C VAL A 227 0.53 -9.35 0.71
N THR A 228 0.60 -10.55 1.30
CA THR A 228 -0.32 -11.66 1.00
C THR A 228 -1.42 -11.84 2.04
N VAL A 229 -1.23 -11.33 3.25
CA VAL A 229 -2.29 -11.27 4.26
C VAL A 229 -2.23 -9.94 4.99
N SER A 230 -3.34 -9.23 5.02
CA SER A 230 -3.51 -8.01 5.79
C SER A 230 -4.83 -8.03 6.56
N LYS A 231 -4.92 -7.21 7.60
CA LYS A 231 -6.09 -7.08 8.45
C LYS A 231 -6.41 -5.62 8.73
N VAL A 232 -7.68 -5.30 8.73
CA VAL A 232 -8.20 -4.02 9.23
C VAL A 232 -9.11 -4.29 10.41
N ARG A 233 -8.91 -3.54 11.48
CA ARG A 233 -9.79 -3.52 12.66
C ARG A 233 -10.42 -2.14 12.80
N ASN A 234 -11.72 -2.10 12.93
CA ASN A 234 -12.45 -0.92 13.34
C ASN A 234 -12.73 -1.02 14.85
N LEU A 235 -12.03 -0.21 15.65
CA LEU A 235 -12.10 -0.29 17.10
C LEU A 235 -13.36 0.39 17.69
N GLU A 236 -14.06 1.19 16.89
CA GLU A 236 -15.35 1.79 17.30
C GLU A 236 -16.51 0.80 17.15
N THR A 237 -16.50 0.06 16.04
CA THR A 237 -17.57 -0.92 15.77
C THR A 237 -17.26 -2.30 16.34
N GLY A 238 -15.99 -2.59 16.64
CA GLY A 238 -15.51 -3.92 17.05
C GLY A 238 -15.49 -4.94 15.90
N SER A 239 -15.57 -4.49 14.64
CA SER A 239 -15.47 -5.35 13.46
C SER A 239 -14.03 -5.49 12.98
N GLU A 240 -13.76 -6.58 12.25
CA GLU A 240 -12.47 -6.78 11.58
C GLU A 240 -12.64 -7.47 10.23
N THR A 241 -11.74 -7.17 9.32
CA THR A 241 -11.65 -7.84 8.02
C THR A 241 -10.22 -8.32 7.77
N VAL A 242 -10.08 -9.59 7.45
CA VAL A 242 -8.83 -10.17 6.95
C VAL A 242 -8.93 -10.29 5.43
N MET A 243 -7.91 -9.77 4.73
CA MET A 243 -7.72 -9.89 3.30
C MET A 243 -6.58 -10.87 3.02
N THR A 244 -6.85 -11.89 2.23
CA THR A 244 -5.83 -12.82 1.73
C THR A 244 -5.69 -12.64 0.23
N PHE A 245 -4.47 -12.43 -0.25
CA PHE A 245 -4.12 -12.28 -1.65
C PHE A 245 -3.32 -13.50 -2.11
N SER A 246 -3.76 -14.14 -3.17
CA SER A 246 -3.24 -15.41 -3.67
C SER A 246 -3.23 -15.49 -5.20
N GLU A 247 -2.57 -16.50 -5.76
CA GLU A 247 -2.44 -16.69 -7.21
C GLU A 247 -1.98 -15.40 -7.91
N ILE A 248 -0.91 -14.82 -7.38
CA ILE A 248 -0.41 -13.50 -7.74
C ILE A 248 0.56 -13.64 -8.92
N ASP A 249 0.31 -12.90 -9.98
CA ASP A 249 1.19 -12.80 -11.14
C ASP A 249 1.52 -11.33 -11.44
N TYR A 250 2.81 -11.05 -11.66
CA TYR A 250 3.31 -9.74 -12.04
C TYR A 250 3.74 -9.70 -13.51
N ASP A 251 3.79 -8.51 -14.07
CA ASP A 251 4.37 -8.18 -15.39
C ASP A 251 3.72 -8.92 -16.57
N LEU A 252 2.44 -9.27 -16.44
CA LEU A 252 1.67 -9.89 -17.50
C LEU A 252 1.33 -8.91 -18.62
N PRO A 253 1.20 -9.37 -19.88
CA PRO A 253 0.73 -8.54 -20.98
C PRO A 253 -0.77 -8.28 -20.85
N VAL A 254 -1.15 -7.12 -20.31
CA VAL A 254 -2.55 -6.70 -20.15
C VAL A 254 -2.86 -5.52 -21.04
N LYS A 255 -3.95 -5.61 -21.85
CA LYS A 255 -4.44 -4.51 -22.69
C LYS A 255 -5.17 -3.47 -21.83
N GLU A 256 -4.89 -2.19 -22.05
CA GLU A 256 -5.57 -1.09 -21.33
C GLU A 256 -7.08 -1.08 -21.58
N SER A 257 -7.51 -1.50 -22.76
CA SER A 257 -8.93 -1.53 -23.13
C SER A 257 -9.81 -2.32 -22.15
N ILE A 258 -9.23 -3.27 -21.39
CA ILE A 258 -9.96 -4.05 -20.36
C ILE A 258 -10.47 -3.15 -19.23
N PHE A 259 -9.78 -2.06 -18.93
CA PHE A 259 -10.15 -1.09 -17.92
C PHE A 259 -11.10 0.01 -18.41
N GLY A 260 -11.74 -0.18 -19.55
CA GLY A 260 -12.75 0.74 -20.08
C GLY A 260 -14.11 0.52 -19.41
N GLU A 261 -14.92 1.57 -19.28
CA GLU A 261 -16.27 1.50 -18.67
C GLU A 261 -17.20 0.48 -19.38
N ARG A 262 -16.97 0.19 -20.66
CA ARG A 262 -17.70 -0.85 -21.41
C ARG A 262 -17.52 -2.28 -20.86
N TYR A 263 -16.50 -2.51 -20.05
CA TYR A 263 -16.22 -3.81 -19.42
C TYR A 263 -16.79 -3.90 -18.01
N LEU A 264 -17.54 -2.89 -17.56
CA LEU A 264 -18.24 -2.92 -16.27
C LEU A 264 -19.49 -3.79 -16.30
N ARG A 265 -20.01 -4.14 -17.50
CA ARG A 265 -21.23 -4.97 -17.70
C ARG A 265 -20.92 -6.32 -18.30
#